data_8cbe048289159ec44ba9ab477d3a6cac
#
_entry.id   8cbe048289159ec44ba9ab477d3a6cac
#
_cell.length_a   1.000
_cell.length_b   1.000
_cell.length_c   1.000
_cell.angle_alpha   90.00
_cell.angle_beta   90.00
_cell.angle_gamma   90.00
#
_symmetry.space_group_name_H-M   'P 1'
#
loop_
_entity.id
_entity.type
_entity.pdbx_description
1 polymer ?
#
loop_
_entity_poly.entity_id
_entity_poly.type
_entity_poly.pdbx_seq_one_letter_code
_entity_poly.pdbx_strand_id
1 'polypeptide(L)'
;VLGAPNVLLVEESGTAEKLFSASGMQVERIRPIAMPSGAEGYLAYDAVILNNIDYETASQQQWQALDQAVRALGRGLLVLGGDASYALGGYRGTSLEALLPVSIDVRNKQRMPALSLVICIDKSGSMPSGQLGASRIEAAKEAAMSALEVLSERDNIGVIGFDDTAKWVVPFQSVSSLSDVQSQIGTLRAD
;
A
#
# COMPACT_ATOMS: atom_id res chain seq x y z
N VAL A 1 25.56 34.50 1.80
CA VAL A 1 25.40 33.15 2.38
C VAL A 1 23.91 32.93 2.52
N LEU A 2 23.33 32.03 1.72
CA LEU A 2 21.97 31.58 1.89
C LEU A 2 21.89 30.78 3.21
N GLY A 3 20.96 31.16 4.09
CA GLY A 3 20.69 30.41 5.34
C GLY A 3 20.23 29.00 5.08
N ALA A 4 20.11 28.19 6.13
CA ALA A 4 19.48 26.88 6.04
C ALA A 4 18.02 27.02 5.55
N PRO A 5 17.56 26.21 4.58
CA PRO A 5 16.20 26.32 4.08
C PRO A 5 15.18 25.96 5.16
N ASN A 6 14.10 26.72 5.24
CA ASN A 6 12.96 26.47 6.10
C ASN A 6 11.95 25.58 5.36
N VAL A 7 11.62 24.44 5.93
CA VAL A 7 10.76 23.45 5.30
C VAL A 7 9.57 23.12 6.20
N LEU A 8 8.35 23.18 5.63
CA LEU A 8 7.16 22.69 6.28
C LEU A 8 6.97 21.21 5.92
N LEU A 9 7.12 20.34 6.91
CA LEU A 9 6.88 18.90 6.75
C LEU A 9 5.48 18.55 7.22
N VAL A 10 4.65 18.06 6.32
CA VAL A 10 3.31 17.59 6.60
C VAL A 10 3.31 16.07 6.63
N GLU A 11 3.07 15.49 7.80
CA GLU A 11 3.01 14.03 7.99
C GLU A 11 2.21 13.64 9.24
N GLU A 12 1.65 12.43 9.24
CA GLU A 12 0.97 11.87 10.41
C GLU A 12 1.94 11.20 11.40
N SER A 13 2.90 10.45 10.90
CA SER A 13 3.69 9.48 11.69
C SER A 13 4.93 10.06 12.40
N GLY A 14 5.46 11.20 11.98
CA GLY A 14 6.69 11.79 12.55
C GLY A 14 7.98 11.04 12.18
N THR A 15 7.95 10.22 11.14
CA THR A 15 9.09 9.37 10.76
C THR A 15 10.14 10.12 9.92
N ALA A 16 9.71 11.07 9.08
CA ALA A 16 10.59 11.76 8.17
C ALA A 16 11.29 12.99 8.79
N GLU A 17 10.75 13.56 9.87
CA GLU A 17 11.28 14.77 10.52
C GLU A 17 12.78 14.67 10.85
N LYS A 18 13.19 13.55 11.46
CA LYS A 18 14.58 13.31 11.85
C LYS A 18 15.53 13.27 10.64
N LEU A 19 15.05 12.70 9.53
CA LEU A 19 15.84 12.58 8.31
C LEU A 19 16.13 13.94 7.71
N PHE A 20 15.12 14.80 7.60
CA PHE A 20 15.28 16.14 7.03
C PHE A 20 16.06 17.09 7.96
N SER A 21 15.82 17.01 9.27
CA SER A 21 16.58 17.80 10.25
C SER A 21 18.08 17.44 10.23
N ALA A 22 18.41 16.16 10.05
CA ALA A 22 19.82 15.72 9.95
C ALA A 22 20.52 16.22 8.68
N SER A 23 19.79 16.65 7.65
CA SER A 23 20.36 17.24 6.41
C SER A 23 20.69 18.73 6.52
N GLY A 24 20.51 19.33 7.69
CA GLY A 24 20.79 20.77 7.93
C GLY A 24 19.65 21.71 7.54
N MET A 25 18.46 21.19 7.26
CA MET A 25 17.25 21.97 7.02
C MET A 25 16.62 22.38 8.37
N GLN A 26 15.97 23.53 8.39
CA GLN A 26 15.07 23.90 9.49
C GLN A 26 13.71 23.34 9.16
N VAL A 27 13.26 22.36 9.96
CA VAL A 27 12.02 21.62 9.68
C VAL A 27 10.98 21.94 10.72
N GLU A 28 9.84 22.46 10.28
CA GLU A 28 8.63 22.53 11.09
C GLU A 28 7.68 21.41 10.67
N ARG A 29 7.34 20.53 11.62
CA ARG A 29 6.45 19.41 11.37
C ARG A 29 5.03 19.73 11.82
N ILE A 30 4.06 19.50 10.95
CA ILE A 30 2.63 19.60 11.27
C ILE A 30 1.87 18.36 10.79
N ARG A 31 0.65 18.18 11.33
CA ARG A 31 -0.31 17.22 10.76
C ARG A 31 -1.07 17.84 9.60
N PRO A 32 -1.62 17.04 8.67
CA PRO A 32 -2.38 17.54 7.52
C PRO A 32 -3.51 18.50 7.89
N ILE A 33 -4.26 18.18 8.95
CA ILE A 33 -5.36 19.02 9.44
C ILE A 33 -4.89 20.43 9.90
N ALA A 34 -3.63 20.58 10.26
CA ALA A 34 -3.03 21.84 10.67
C ALA A 34 -2.39 22.65 9.53
N MET A 35 -2.54 22.21 8.28
CA MET A 35 -2.05 22.95 7.13
C MET A 35 -2.67 24.36 7.07
N PRO A 36 -1.92 25.39 6.65
CA PRO A 36 -2.47 26.74 6.49
C PRO A 36 -3.65 26.77 5.51
N SER A 37 -4.71 27.50 5.90
CA SER A 37 -5.89 27.71 5.05
C SER A 37 -5.79 28.94 4.13
N GLY A 38 -4.67 29.68 4.20
CA GLY A 38 -4.33 30.81 3.35
C GLY A 38 -2.90 30.71 2.85
N ALA A 39 -2.63 31.19 1.63
CA ALA A 39 -1.31 31.11 1.00
C ALA A 39 -0.23 31.87 1.78
N GLU A 40 -0.60 32.92 2.50
CA GLU A 40 0.28 33.68 3.37
C GLU A 40 0.91 32.86 4.49
N GLY A 41 0.24 31.80 4.95
CA GLY A 41 0.76 30.88 5.96
C GLY A 41 1.98 30.07 5.48
N TYR A 42 2.25 30.05 4.19
CA TYR A 42 3.41 29.37 3.62
C TYR A 42 4.60 30.31 3.36
N LEU A 43 4.48 31.61 3.62
CA LEU A 43 5.54 32.60 3.32
C LEU A 43 6.82 32.37 4.12
N ALA A 44 6.73 31.78 5.31
CA ALA A 44 7.88 31.49 6.17
C ALA A 44 8.72 30.30 5.68
N TYR A 45 8.23 29.54 4.70
CA TYR A 45 8.87 28.30 4.22
C TYR A 45 9.37 28.45 2.80
N ASP A 46 10.51 27.86 2.51
CA ASP A 46 11.07 27.75 1.16
C ASP A 46 10.40 26.61 0.39
N ALA A 47 10.01 25.55 1.10
CA ALA A 47 9.36 24.38 0.52
C ALA A 47 8.38 23.72 1.50
N VAL A 48 7.43 22.99 0.93
CA VAL A 48 6.49 22.10 1.64
C VAL A 48 6.79 20.66 1.22
N ILE A 49 6.87 19.77 2.19
CA ILE A 49 7.03 18.32 1.98
C ILE A 49 5.77 17.63 2.48
N LEU A 50 5.09 16.92 1.59
CA LEU A 50 3.98 16.04 1.94
C LEU A 50 4.51 14.60 2.03
N ASN A 51 4.48 14.01 3.21
CA ASN A 51 4.99 12.65 3.42
C ASN A 51 3.82 11.67 3.68
N ASN A 52 3.51 10.87 2.68
CA ASN A 52 2.47 9.83 2.73
C ASN A 52 1.14 10.37 3.27
N ILE A 53 0.58 11.38 2.62
CA ILE A 53 -0.65 12.08 3.02
C ILE A 53 -1.80 11.66 2.13
N ASP A 54 -2.94 11.35 2.73
CA ASP A 54 -4.21 11.16 2.05
C ASP A 54 -4.88 12.52 1.79
N TYR A 55 -5.48 12.68 0.60
CA TYR A 55 -6.12 13.95 0.20
C TYR A 55 -7.27 14.36 1.14
N GLU A 56 -7.99 13.38 1.69
CA GLU A 56 -9.14 13.64 2.57
C GLU A 56 -8.72 14.14 3.97
N THR A 57 -7.42 14.04 4.33
CA THR A 57 -6.93 14.47 5.65
C THR A 57 -6.79 15.99 5.80
N ALA A 58 -6.89 16.74 4.70
CA ALA A 58 -6.92 18.19 4.71
C ALA A 58 -8.13 18.72 3.93
N SER A 59 -8.57 19.93 4.28
CA SER A 59 -9.73 20.55 3.64
C SER A 59 -9.41 21.07 2.24
N GLN A 60 -10.43 21.21 1.42
CA GLN A 60 -10.30 21.80 0.08
C GLN A 60 -9.65 23.20 0.13
N GLN A 61 -9.96 24.01 1.16
CA GLN A 61 -9.38 25.34 1.34
C GLN A 61 -7.86 25.26 1.58
N GLN A 62 -7.40 24.29 2.38
CA GLN A 62 -5.97 24.07 2.63
C GLN A 62 -5.24 23.64 1.36
N TRP A 63 -5.83 22.76 0.55
CA TRP A 63 -5.26 22.37 -0.74
C TRP A 63 -5.19 23.54 -1.73
N GLN A 64 -6.21 24.40 -1.76
CA GLN A 64 -6.22 25.62 -2.58
C GLN A 64 -5.15 26.62 -2.11
N ALA A 65 -4.95 26.76 -0.79
CA ALA A 65 -3.90 27.61 -0.23
C ALA A 65 -2.50 27.10 -0.61
N LEU A 66 -2.28 25.78 -0.58
CA LEU A 66 -1.03 25.17 -1.04
C LEU A 66 -0.83 25.39 -2.54
N ASP A 67 -1.85 25.21 -3.38
CA ASP A 67 -1.78 25.48 -4.82
C ASP A 67 -1.31 26.91 -5.09
N GLN A 68 -1.92 27.88 -4.41
CA GLN A 68 -1.52 29.29 -4.53
C GLN A 68 -0.09 29.53 -4.04
N ALA A 69 0.31 28.91 -2.94
CA ALA A 69 1.66 29.03 -2.41
C ALA A 69 2.70 28.52 -3.41
N VAL A 70 2.44 27.41 -4.07
CA VAL A 70 3.35 26.84 -5.07
C VAL A 70 3.36 27.67 -6.35
N ARG A 71 2.17 27.95 -6.95
CA ARG A 71 2.09 28.60 -8.25
C ARG A 71 2.33 30.11 -8.22
N ALA A 72 1.78 30.80 -7.21
CA ALA A 72 1.84 32.26 -7.16
C ALA A 72 3.00 32.77 -6.30
N LEU A 73 3.35 32.08 -5.20
CA LEU A 73 4.42 32.52 -4.30
C LEU A 73 5.75 31.78 -4.55
N GLY A 74 5.79 30.81 -5.49
CA GLY A 74 6.99 30.09 -5.88
C GLY A 74 7.56 29.18 -4.79
N ARG A 75 6.73 28.68 -3.88
CA ARG A 75 7.19 27.73 -2.85
C ARG A 75 7.47 26.37 -3.49
N GLY A 76 8.54 25.71 -3.05
CA GLY A 76 8.84 24.35 -3.47
C GLY A 76 7.78 23.35 -2.97
N LEU A 77 7.48 22.30 -3.73
CA LEU A 77 6.64 21.19 -3.30
C LEU A 77 7.36 19.87 -3.56
N LEU A 78 7.50 19.07 -2.52
CA LEU A 78 7.97 17.68 -2.60
C LEU A 78 6.89 16.75 -2.05
N VAL A 79 6.53 15.72 -2.83
CA VAL A 79 5.59 14.69 -2.39
C VAL A 79 6.31 13.36 -2.30
N LEU A 80 6.34 12.79 -1.11
CA LEU A 80 6.89 11.48 -0.83
C LEU A 80 5.74 10.47 -0.79
N GLY A 81 5.87 9.44 -1.62
CA GLY A 81 4.85 8.40 -1.77
C GLY A 81 4.86 7.37 -0.65
N GLY A 82 3.70 6.74 -0.44
CA GLY A 82 3.46 5.63 0.45
C GLY A 82 2.08 5.04 0.17
N ASP A 83 1.56 4.26 1.09
CA ASP A 83 0.27 3.57 1.01
C ASP A 83 -0.95 4.50 1.13
N ALA A 84 -0.76 5.72 1.64
CA ALA A 84 -1.79 6.75 1.75
C ALA A 84 -1.56 7.95 0.81
N SER A 85 -0.92 7.76 -0.35
CA SER A 85 -0.60 8.85 -1.27
C SER A 85 -0.89 8.50 -2.73
N TYR A 86 -0.82 9.50 -3.61
CA TYR A 86 -1.09 9.36 -5.05
C TYR A 86 -2.45 8.72 -5.34
N ALA A 87 -2.49 7.61 -6.10
CA ALA A 87 -3.72 6.93 -6.48
C ALA A 87 -4.47 6.36 -5.27
N LEU A 88 -3.74 5.80 -4.31
CA LEU A 88 -4.31 5.24 -3.07
C LEU A 88 -4.76 6.34 -2.11
N GLY A 89 -4.08 7.48 -2.11
CA GLY A 89 -4.41 8.66 -1.30
C GLY A 89 -5.41 9.62 -1.95
N GLY A 90 -6.15 9.21 -2.98
CA GLY A 90 -7.26 9.98 -3.53
C GLY A 90 -6.87 11.24 -4.34
N TYR A 91 -5.62 11.37 -4.82
CA TYR A 91 -5.16 12.59 -5.52
C TYR A 91 -5.75 12.76 -6.92
N ARG A 92 -6.32 11.71 -7.50
CA ARG A 92 -6.82 11.73 -8.88
C ARG A 92 -7.92 12.77 -9.07
N GLY A 93 -7.77 13.63 -10.08
CA GLY A 93 -8.72 14.69 -10.43
C GLY A 93 -8.77 15.86 -9.44
N THR A 94 -7.78 15.97 -8.55
CA THR A 94 -7.71 17.01 -7.52
C THR A 94 -6.78 18.17 -7.90
N SER A 95 -6.84 19.27 -7.15
CA SER A 95 -5.89 20.38 -7.26
C SER A 95 -4.45 19.94 -6.93
N LEU A 96 -4.28 18.96 -6.03
CA LEU A 96 -2.96 18.42 -5.70
C LEU A 96 -2.35 17.66 -6.89
N GLU A 97 -3.13 16.83 -7.61
CA GLU A 97 -2.64 16.19 -8.84
C GLU A 97 -2.16 17.22 -9.86
N ALA A 98 -2.89 18.32 -10.00
CA ALA A 98 -2.54 19.38 -10.94
C ALA A 98 -1.22 20.12 -10.60
N LEU A 99 -0.71 19.99 -9.37
CA LEU A 99 0.59 20.50 -8.93
C LEU A 99 1.74 19.55 -9.23
N LEU A 100 1.44 18.25 -9.39
CA LEU A 100 2.46 17.24 -9.58
C LEU A 100 2.97 17.20 -11.02
N PRO A 101 4.25 16.86 -11.25
CA PRO A 101 4.81 16.68 -12.59
C PRO A 101 4.38 15.36 -13.24
N VAL A 102 3.49 14.60 -12.60
CA VAL A 102 3.01 13.29 -13.03
C VAL A 102 1.49 13.24 -13.03
N SER A 103 0.91 12.54 -13.98
CA SER A 103 -0.53 12.24 -14.00
C SER A 103 -0.80 10.93 -13.26
N ILE A 104 -1.81 10.95 -12.39
CA ILE A 104 -2.27 9.78 -11.64
C ILE A 104 -3.34 9.00 -12.43
N ASP A 105 -3.53 9.37 -13.71
CA ASP A 105 -4.42 8.63 -14.59
C ASP A 105 -3.84 7.24 -14.88
N VAL A 106 -4.26 6.27 -14.09
CA VAL A 106 -3.97 4.85 -14.32
C VAL A 106 -4.81 4.37 -15.52
N ARG A 107 -4.59 4.98 -16.71
CA ARG A 107 -5.17 4.47 -17.97
C ARG A 107 -4.68 3.07 -18.28
N ASN A 108 -3.59 2.66 -17.65
CA ASN A 108 -3.10 1.29 -17.66
C ASN A 108 -3.56 0.51 -16.41
N LYS A 109 -4.88 0.30 -16.25
CA LYS A 109 -5.36 -0.92 -15.59
C LYS A 109 -4.95 -2.18 -16.36
N GLN A 110 -4.19 -2.00 -17.43
CA GLN A 110 -3.65 -3.07 -18.24
C GLN A 110 -2.32 -3.51 -17.64
N ARG A 111 -2.36 -4.66 -17.03
CA ARG A 111 -1.25 -5.48 -16.58
C ARG A 111 -0.73 -5.19 -15.18
N MET A 112 -1.58 -5.36 -14.17
CA MET A 112 -1.05 -6.19 -13.09
C MET A 112 -0.71 -7.53 -13.74
N PRO A 113 0.55 -7.95 -13.73
CA PRO A 113 0.88 -9.28 -14.26
C PRO A 113 0.01 -10.28 -13.52
N ALA A 114 -0.58 -11.23 -14.24
CA ALA A 114 -1.33 -12.29 -13.62
C ALA A 114 -0.42 -12.99 -12.59
N LEU A 115 -0.89 -13.10 -11.36
CA LEU A 115 -0.16 -13.82 -10.33
C LEU A 115 -0.24 -15.31 -10.63
N SER A 116 0.87 -16.00 -10.47
CA SER A 116 0.92 -17.47 -10.53
C SER A 116 1.32 -17.98 -9.15
N LEU A 117 0.35 -18.52 -8.41
CA LEU A 117 0.54 -19.00 -7.04
C LEU A 117 0.54 -20.52 -7.02
N VAL A 118 1.56 -21.12 -6.39
CA VAL A 118 1.57 -22.55 -6.07
C VAL A 118 1.68 -22.70 -4.56
N ILE A 119 0.69 -23.32 -3.95
CA ILE A 119 0.66 -23.60 -2.52
C ILE A 119 1.10 -25.05 -2.30
N CYS A 120 2.09 -25.27 -1.44
CA CYS A 120 2.54 -26.60 -1.05
C CYS A 120 2.11 -26.86 0.39
N ILE A 121 1.31 -27.91 0.62
CA ILE A 121 0.79 -28.28 1.93
C ILE A 121 1.42 -29.62 2.35
N ASP A 122 2.12 -29.60 3.46
CA ASP A 122 2.61 -30.81 4.11
C ASP A 122 1.44 -31.57 4.74
N LYS A 123 1.27 -32.85 4.37
CA LYS A 123 0.24 -33.73 4.92
C LYS A 123 0.83 -34.94 5.65
N SER A 124 2.13 -34.89 6.00
CA SER A 124 2.81 -35.98 6.69
C SER A 124 2.17 -36.32 8.04
N GLY A 125 2.35 -37.55 8.51
CA GLY A 125 1.77 -38.07 9.75
C GLY A 125 2.08 -37.31 11.03
N SER A 126 3.02 -36.34 11.01
CA SER A 126 3.30 -35.41 12.12
C SER A 126 2.29 -34.25 12.21
N MET A 127 1.43 -34.06 11.19
CA MET A 127 0.45 -32.96 11.09
C MET A 127 -0.79 -33.07 11.99
N PRO A 128 -1.22 -34.29 12.47
CA PRO A 128 -2.41 -34.39 13.32
C PRO A 128 -2.25 -33.85 14.74
N SER A 129 -1.04 -33.67 15.25
CA SER A 129 -0.77 -33.31 16.66
C SER A 129 -0.74 -31.81 16.87
N GLY A 130 -1.88 -31.18 17.15
CA GLY A 130 -2.00 -29.78 17.57
C GLY A 130 -2.34 -29.66 19.05
N GLN A 131 -1.65 -28.81 19.81
CA GLN A 131 -1.90 -28.58 21.26
C GLN A 131 -3.13 -27.73 21.58
N LEU A 132 -3.91 -27.27 20.61
CA LEU A 132 -5.04 -26.35 20.79
C LEU A 132 -6.32 -26.72 20.00
N GLY A 133 -6.57 -28.02 19.80
CA GLY A 133 -7.85 -28.48 19.24
C GLY A 133 -8.02 -28.41 17.71
N ALA A 134 -7.17 -27.68 17.00
CA ALA A 134 -7.10 -27.72 15.53
C ALA A 134 -5.87 -28.51 15.11
N SER A 135 -6.01 -29.46 14.17
CA SER A 135 -4.87 -30.15 13.61
C SER A 135 -4.02 -29.20 12.76
N ARG A 136 -2.72 -29.42 12.68
CA ARG A 136 -1.82 -28.58 11.85
C ARG A 136 -2.30 -28.51 10.39
N ILE A 137 -2.89 -29.59 9.89
CA ILE A 137 -3.40 -29.62 8.52
C ILE A 137 -4.63 -28.70 8.36
N GLU A 138 -5.51 -28.58 9.35
CA GLU A 138 -6.61 -27.63 9.29
C GLU A 138 -6.14 -26.19 9.29
N ALA A 139 -5.15 -25.86 10.10
CA ALA A 139 -4.53 -24.52 10.07
C ALA A 139 -3.86 -24.22 8.71
N ALA A 140 -3.21 -25.22 8.10
CA ALA A 140 -2.64 -25.08 6.76
C ALA A 140 -3.70 -24.87 5.67
N LYS A 141 -4.85 -25.54 5.78
CA LYS A 141 -5.98 -25.33 4.88
C LYS A 141 -6.57 -23.93 5.03
N GLU A 142 -6.78 -23.44 6.27
CA GLU A 142 -7.27 -22.09 6.52
C GLU A 142 -6.32 -21.02 5.95
N ALA A 143 -5.02 -21.19 6.15
CA ALA A 143 -4.03 -20.29 5.56
C ALA A 143 -4.05 -20.31 4.02
N ALA A 144 -4.21 -21.50 3.42
CA ALA A 144 -4.35 -21.64 1.99
C ALA A 144 -5.63 -20.98 1.46
N MET A 145 -6.76 -21.13 2.16
CA MET A 145 -8.03 -20.49 1.81
C MET A 145 -7.93 -18.97 1.90
N SER A 146 -7.30 -18.44 2.95
CA SER A 146 -7.06 -16.99 3.07
C SER A 146 -6.16 -16.44 1.95
N ALA A 147 -5.16 -17.20 1.50
CA ALA A 147 -4.34 -16.82 0.37
C ALA A 147 -5.11 -16.77 -0.96
N LEU A 148 -6.21 -17.53 -1.10
CA LEU A 148 -7.05 -17.49 -2.30
C LEU A 148 -7.87 -16.20 -2.40
N GLU A 149 -8.21 -15.55 -1.28
CA GLU A 149 -9.05 -14.35 -1.26
C GLU A 149 -8.43 -13.16 -2.00
N VAL A 150 -7.11 -13.14 -2.15
CA VAL A 150 -6.38 -12.09 -2.87
C VAL A 150 -6.27 -12.36 -4.37
N LEU A 151 -6.66 -13.55 -4.84
CA LEU A 151 -6.59 -13.93 -6.26
C LEU A 151 -7.80 -13.43 -7.04
N SER A 152 -7.57 -13.12 -8.31
CA SER A 152 -8.56 -12.73 -9.30
C SER A 152 -8.69 -13.78 -10.40
N GLU A 153 -9.73 -13.68 -11.23
CA GLU A 153 -9.93 -14.57 -12.39
C GLU A 153 -8.78 -14.56 -13.41
N ARG A 154 -7.89 -13.57 -13.34
CA ARG A 154 -6.71 -13.45 -14.23
C ARG A 154 -5.50 -14.22 -13.72
N ASP A 155 -5.55 -14.66 -12.47
CA ASP A 155 -4.45 -15.32 -11.80
C ASP A 155 -4.47 -16.82 -12.04
N ASN A 156 -3.34 -17.47 -11.78
CA ASN A 156 -3.23 -18.91 -11.85
C ASN A 156 -2.95 -19.48 -10.46
N ILE A 157 -3.53 -20.62 -10.19
CA ILE A 157 -3.40 -21.33 -8.92
C ILE A 157 -3.05 -22.79 -9.16
N GLY A 158 -2.20 -23.33 -8.29
CA GLY A 158 -1.97 -24.75 -8.15
C GLY A 158 -1.79 -25.10 -6.68
N VAL A 159 -2.23 -26.26 -6.25
CA VAL A 159 -2.04 -26.74 -4.88
C VAL A 159 -1.43 -28.13 -4.91
N ILE A 160 -0.33 -28.30 -4.21
CA ILE A 160 0.38 -29.57 -4.05
C ILE A 160 0.24 -30.02 -2.60
N GLY A 161 -0.28 -31.23 -2.39
CA GLY A 161 -0.15 -31.93 -1.11
C GLY A 161 1.06 -32.86 -1.17
N PHE A 162 1.89 -32.87 -0.14
CA PHE A 162 3.05 -33.74 -0.08
C PHE A 162 3.21 -34.43 1.28
N ASP A 163 3.70 -35.65 1.20
CA ASP A 163 4.21 -36.49 2.28
C ASP A 163 5.53 -37.11 1.79
N ASP A 164 5.61 -38.44 1.72
CA ASP A 164 6.68 -39.17 1.01
C ASP A 164 6.59 -38.98 -0.50
N THR A 165 5.48 -38.51 -1.02
CA THR A 165 5.21 -38.21 -2.42
C THR A 165 4.49 -36.89 -2.56
N ALA A 166 4.75 -36.16 -3.67
CA ALA A 166 4.04 -34.94 -4.01
C ALA A 166 2.99 -35.19 -5.06
N LYS A 167 1.76 -34.70 -4.81
CA LYS A 167 0.64 -34.84 -5.75
C LYS A 167 -0.11 -33.51 -5.88
N TRP A 168 -0.54 -33.19 -7.08
CA TRP A 168 -1.44 -32.08 -7.31
C TRP A 168 -2.80 -32.36 -6.66
N VAL A 169 -3.22 -31.52 -5.76
CA VAL A 169 -4.59 -31.46 -5.22
C VAL A 169 -5.44 -30.60 -6.14
N VAL A 170 -4.89 -29.46 -6.54
CA VAL A 170 -5.43 -28.61 -7.60
C VAL A 170 -4.33 -28.49 -8.67
N PRO A 171 -4.53 -29.04 -9.87
CA PRO A 171 -3.63 -28.84 -11.00
C PRO A 171 -3.43 -27.35 -11.28
N PHE A 172 -2.22 -26.95 -11.71
CA PHE A 172 -1.96 -25.58 -12.05
C PHE A 172 -2.85 -25.08 -13.18
N GLN A 173 -3.70 -24.10 -12.92
CA GLN A 173 -4.74 -23.63 -13.84
C GLN A 173 -5.12 -22.16 -13.55
N SER A 174 -5.81 -21.52 -14.49
CA SER A 174 -6.42 -20.20 -14.24
C SER A 174 -7.52 -20.29 -13.18
N VAL A 175 -7.67 -19.24 -12.38
CA VAL A 175 -8.71 -19.15 -11.35
C VAL A 175 -10.06 -18.92 -12.03
N SER A 176 -10.75 -20.01 -12.41
CA SER A 176 -12.11 -19.95 -12.99
C SER A 176 -13.21 -20.02 -11.93
N SER A 177 -12.96 -20.69 -10.81
CA SER A 177 -13.87 -20.83 -9.68
C SER A 177 -13.08 -21.02 -8.40
N LEU A 178 -13.09 -20.01 -7.52
CA LEU A 178 -12.46 -20.10 -6.20
C LEU A 178 -13.15 -21.15 -5.32
N SER A 179 -14.47 -21.34 -5.45
CA SER A 179 -15.22 -22.32 -4.68
C SER A 179 -14.79 -23.76 -4.97
N ASP A 180 -14.45 -24.07 -6.22
CA ASP A 180 -13.97 -25.39 -6.60
C ASP A 180 -12.56 -25.65 -6.04
N VAL A 181 -11.69 -24.65 -6.08
CA VAL A 181 -10.35 -24.73 -5.48
C VAL A 181 -10.45 -24.92 -3.96
N GLN A 182 -11.30 -24.16 -3.28
CA GLN A 182 -11.55 -24.30 -1.83
C GLN A 182 -12.09 -25.68 -1.48
N SER A 183 -13.04 -26.19 -2.26
CA SER A 183 -13.58 -27.54 -2.08
C SER A 183 -12.50 -28.60 -2.18
N GLN A 184 -11.61 -28.51 -3.16
CA GLN A 184 -10.52 -29.46 -3.36
C GLN A 184 -9.50 -29.39 -2.22
N ILE A 185 -9.12 -28.18 -1.74
CA ILE A 185 -8.25 -28.00 -0.56
C ILE A 185 -8.91 -28.62 0.68
N GLY A 186 -10.23 -28.49 0.83
CA GLY A 186 -11.00 -29.07 1.93
C GLY A 186 -10.90 -30.60 2.02
N THR A 187 -10.63 -31.29 0.90
CA THR A 187 -10.49 -32.76 0.86
C THR A 187 -9.15 -33.27 1.44
N LEU A 188 -8.15 -32.40 1.61
CA LEU A 188 -6.86 -32.79 2.13
C LEU A 188 -6.98 -33.37 3.55
N ARG A 189 -6.29 -34.48 3.78
CA ARG A 189 -6.16 -35.12 5.09
C ARG A 189 -4.71 -35.45 5.34
N ALA A 190 -4.32 -35.45 6.62
CA ALA A 190 -3.03 -36.02 7.02
C ALA A 190 -3.09 -37.55 6.88
N ASP A 191 -2.04 -38.13 6.33
CA ASP A 191 -1.86 -39.59 6.22
C ASP A 191 -1.18 -40.18 7.46
#